data_3259e335fe97d9027f0de8170a638288
#
_entry.id   3259e335fe97d9027f0de8170a638288
#
_cell.length_a   1.000
_cell.length_b   1.000
_cell.length_c   1.000
_cell.angle_alpha   90.00
_cell.angle_beta   90.00
_cell.angle_gamma   90.00
#
_symmetry.space_group_name_H-M   'P 1'
#
loop_
_entity.id
_entity.type
_entity.pdbx_description
1 polymer ?
#
loop_
_entity_poly.entity_id
_entity_poly.type
_entity_poly.pdbx_seq_one_letter_code
_entity_poly.pdbx_strand_id
1 'polypeptide(L)'
;YDNPHIPREEIDKAKQELTEDRFAQEYMADFRKTEGLVYKEFNRFRHVFKKDVKEETVVKVLGGVDFGYTNPCAVLTIKKDKWANYWVTDEWYITGKTDAQTADYVAALKWEECYPDPESPAAIQELRNRGVNTREVVKNKDSVKNGISVIRELLNSNRLRIHESCVNLIWEMETYSYPDRKADHNEEERPVKENDHAMDALRYPLSMDNAVTHEQYYPEPYDLSQLQEETSNPSE
;
A
#
# COMPACT_ATOMS: atom_id res chain seq x y z
N TYR A 1 2.58 -22.37 -18.51
CA TYR A 1 3.36 -21.87 -17.36
C TYR A 1 4.42 -20.86 -17.84
N ASP A 2 3.98 -19.68 -18.22
CA ASP A 2 4.86 -18.62 -18.72
C ASP A 2 4.66 -17.33 -17.91
N ASN A 3 4.78 -17.44 -16.55
CA ASN A 3 4.93 -16.24 -15.74
C ASN A 3 6.42 -15.85 -15.71
N PRO A 4 6.83 -14.79 -16.41
CA PRO A 4 8.23 -14.40 -16.46
C PRO A 4 8.77 -13.88 -15.11
N HIS A 5 7.91 -13.75 -14.09
CA HIS A 5 8.24 -13.16 -12.78
C HIS A 5 8.49 -14.21 -11.68
N ILE A 6 8.21 -15.50 -11.94
CA ILE A 6 8.49 -16.58 -10.98
C ILE A 6 9.54 -17.52 -11.60
N PRO A 7 10.70 -17.74 -10.96
CA PRO A 7 11.68 -18.71 -11.43
C PRO A 7 11.07 -20.10 -11.53
N ARG A 8 11.33 -20.82 -12.63
CA ARG A 8 10.82 -22.19 -12.85
C ARG A 8 11.16 -23.15 -11.70
N GLU A 9 12.35 -23.01 -11.12
CA GLU A 9 12.82 -23.80 -9.98
C GLU A 9 11.91 -23.63 -8.73
N GLU A 10 11.38 -22.45 -8.52
CA GLU A 10 10.48 -22.15 -7.40
C GLU A 10 9.09 -22.76 -7.62
N ILE A 11 8.60 -22.75 -8.86
CA ILE A 11 7.36 -23.43 -9.25
C ILE A 11 7.49 -24.96 -9.10
N ASP A 12 8.62 -25.52 -9.50
CA ASP A 12 8.86 -26.96 -9.43
C ASP A 12 9.04 -27.42 -7.97
N LYS A 13 9.66 -26.60 -7.12
CA LYS A 13 9.77 -26.83 -5.68
C LYS A 13 8.41 -26.76 -4.98
N ALA A 14 7.60 -25.76 -5.30
CA ALA A 14 6.26 -25.63 -4.77
C ALA A 14 5.32 -26.77 -5.18
N LYS A 15 5.47 -27.30 -6.41
CA LYS A 15 4.76 -28.52 -6.87
C LYS A 15 5.12 -29.76 -6.08
N GLN A 16 6.34 -29.84 -5.54
CA GLN A 16 6.79 -31.00 -4.76
C GLN A 16 6.38 -30.90 -3.29
N GLU A 17 6.27 -29.68 -2.75
CA GLU A 17 6.01 -29.41 -1.34
C GLU A 17 4.52 -29.19 -1.02
N LEU A 18 3.71 -28.80 -2.00
CA LEU A 18 2.29 -28.52 -1.82
C LEU A 18 1.43 -29.65 -2.39
N THR A 19 0.27 -29.90 -1.76
CA THR A 19 -0.74 -30.77 -2.37
C THR A 19 -1.27 -30.15 -3.66
N GLU A 20 -1.73 -30.98 -4.63
CA GLU A 20 -2.25 -30.50 -5.93
C GLU A 20 -3.32 -29.41 -5.77
N ASP A 21 -4.22 -29.55 -4.78
CA ASP A 21 -5.27 -28.57 -4.49
C ASP A 21 -4.70 -27.23 -3.96
N ARG A 22 -3.68 -27.28 -3.14
CA ARG A 22 -3.04 -26.11 -2.57
C ARG A 22 -2.15 -25.41 -3.61
N PHE A 23 -1.45 -26.17 -4.42
CA PHE A 23 -0.71 -25.62 -5.55
C PHE A 23 -1.63 -24.96 -6.56
N ALA A 24 -2.78 -25.56 -6.86
CA ALA A 24 -3.80 -24.99 -7.75
C ALA A 24 -4.43 -23.72 -7.13
N GLN A 25 -4.66 -23.69 -5.82
CA GLN A 25 -5.17 -22.49 -5.13
C GLN A 25 -4.15 -21.35 -5.08
N GLU A 26 -2.89 -21.64 -4.75
CA GLU A 26 -1.87 -20.60 -4.56
C GLU A 26 -1.24 -20.15 -5.88
N TYR A 27 -1.06 -21.05 -6.85
CA TYR A 27 -0.33 -20.76 -8.09
C TYR A 27 -1.23 -20.68 -9.35
N MET A 28 -2.33 -21.43 -9.40
CA MET A 28 -3.24 -21.43 -10.56
C MET A 28 -4.43 -20.48 -10.38
N ALA A 29 -4.88 -20.24 -9.14
CA ALA A 29 -5.92 -19.24 -8.85
C ALA A 29 -5.40 -17.82 -9.05
N ASP A 30 -4.14 -17.56 -8.75
CA ASP A 30 -3.48 -16.28 -9.03
C ASP A 30 -3.49 -15.93 -10.52
N PHE A 31 -3.29 -16.92 -11.40
CA PHE A 31 -3.28 -16.70 -12.84
C PHE A 31 -4.63 -16.26 -13.42
N ARG A 32 -5.74 -16.75 -12.87
CA ARG A 32 -7.09 -16.38 -13.34
C ARG A 32 -7.61 -15.07 -12.71
N LYS A 33 -7.05 -14.67 -11.58
CA LYS A 33 -7.42 -13.43 -10.85
C LYS A 33 -6.67 -12.20 -11.31
N THR A 34 -5.54 -12.32 -12.01
CA THR A 34 -4.70 -11.18 -12.38
C THR A 34 -5.30 -10.33 -13.52
N GLU A 35 -6.17 -10.89 -14.35
CA GLU A 35 -6.94 -10.11 -15.32
C GLU A 35 -8.00 -9.30 -14.57
N GLY A 36 -7.79 -7.99 -14.47
CA GLY A 36 -8.71 -7.08 -13.78
C GLY A 36 -8.14 -6.47 -12.52
N LEU A 37 -7.05 -6.99 -11.92
CA LEU A 37 -6.43 -6.36 -10.75
C LEU A 37 -5.86 -5.00 -11.09
N VAL A 38 -6.04 -4.04 -10.16
CA VAL A 38 -5.49 -2.70 -10.26
C VAL A 38 -3.97 -2.72 -10.06
N TYR A 39 -3.50 -3.49 -9.08
CA TYR A 39 -2.08 -3.57 -8.69
C TYR A 39 -1.47 -4.92 -9.03
N LYS A 40 -1.38 -5.23 -10.32
CA LYS A 40 -0.77 -6.47 -10.84
C LYS A 40 0.70 -6.64 -10.47
N GLU A 41 1.36 -5.53 -10.17
CA GLU A 41 2.77 -5.44 -9.80
C GLU A 41 3.02 -5.88 -8.35
N PHE A 42 1.98 -5.92 -7.53
CA PHE A 42 2.14 -6.33 -6.14
C PHE A 42 2.49 -7.81 -6.02
N ASN A 43 3.50 -8.10 -5.21
CA ASN A 43 3.97 -9.45 -4.92
C ASN A 43 4.40 -9.52 -3.46
N ARG A 44 3.84 -10.44 -2.67
CA ARG A 44 4.13 -10.55 -1.23
C ARG A 44 5.62 -10.77 -0.94
N PHE A 45 6.30 -11.58 -1.73
CA PHE A 45 7.73 -11.88 -1.50
C PHE A 45 8.64 -10.67 -1.71
N ARG A 46 8.22 -9.71 -2.53
CA ARG A 46 9.01 -8.51 -2.86
C ARG A 46 8.59 -7.31 -2.02
N HIS A 47 7.29 -7.19 -1.71
CA HIS A 47 6.72 -5.97 -1.18
C HIS A 47 6.24 -6.09 0.27
N VAL A 48 6.22 -7.31 0.86
CA VAL A 48 5.90 -7.49 2.27
C VAL A 48 7.17 -7.73 3.07
N PHE A 49 7.34 -7.00 4.16
CA PHE A 49 8.49 -7.11 5.05
C PHE A 49 8.06 -7.45 6.48
N LYS A 50 9.00 -7.97 7.28
CA LYS A 50 8.75 -8.49 8.64
C LYS A 50 9.55 -7.77 9.71
N LYS A 51 10.68 -7.18 9.36
CA LYS A 51 11.59 -6.52 10.30
C LYS A 51 11.23 -5.04 10.44
N ASP A 52 11.47 -4.47 11.59
CA ASP A 52 11.31 -3.03 11.79
C ASP A 52 12.20 -2.21 10.86
N VAL A 53 11.68 -1.07 10.41
CA VAL A 53 12.44 -0.10 9.64
C VAL A 53 13.50 0.53 10.54
N LYS A 54 14.74 0.66 10.07
CA LYS A 54 15.81 1.31 10.81
C LYS A 54 15.51 2.80 10.98
N GLU A 55 15.20 3.23 12.18
CA GLU A 55 14.77 4.62 12.49
C GLU A 55 15.78 5.67 12.04
N GLU A 56 17.07 5.37 12.09
CA GLU A 56 18.15 6.27 11.64
C GLU A 56 18.13 6.54 10.12
N THR A 57 17.37 5.78 9.36
CA THR A 57 17.21 5.99 7.91
C THR A 57 15.94 6.77 7.58
N VAL A 58 15.01 6.89 8.51
CA VAL A 58 13.73 7.56 8.32
C VAL A 58 13.93 9.07 8.28
N VAL A 59 13.44 9.71 7.23
CA VAL A 59 13.52 11.16 7.05
C VAL A 59 12.16 11.83 7.15
N LYS A 60 11.06 11.07 7.09
CA LYS A 60 9.71 11.61 7.21
C LYS A 60 8.71 10.51 7.61
N VAL A 61 7.77 10.88 8.48
CA VAL A 61 6.65 10.01 8.85
C VAL A 61 5.35 10.64 8.37
N LEU A 62 4.64 9.91 7.51
CA LEU A 62 3.39 10.32 6.88
C LEU A 62 2.24 9.50 7.42
N GLY A 63 1.05 10.08 7.42
CA GLY A 63 -0.16 9.36 7.70
C GLY A 63 -1.21 9.53 6.62
N GLY A 64 -1.93 8.45 6.32
CA GLY A 64 -3.12 8.48 5.48
C GLY A 64 -4.34 8.05 6.27
N VAL A 65 -5.47 8.73 6.06
CA VAL A 65 -6.72 8.44 6.76
C VAL A 65 -7.88 8.42 5.77
N ASP A 66 -8.57 7.29 5.70
CA ASP A 66 -9.88 7.17 5.10
C ASP A 66 -10.91 6.98 6.22
N PHE A 67 -11.84 7.94 6.36
CA PHE A 67 -12.81 7.92 7.45
C PHE A 67 -13.98 7.01 7.16
N GLY A 68 -14.40 6.24 8.16
CA GLY A 68 -15.58 5.41 8.11
C GLY A 68 -16.15 5.15 9.49
N TYR A 69 -17.46 4.98 9.58
CA TYR A 69 -18.15 4.57 10.80
C TYR A 69 -18.81 3.20 10.61
N THR A 70 -19.75 3.10 9.68
CA THR A 70 -20.38 1.83 9.27
C THR A 70 -19.41 1.03 8.40
N ASN A 71 -18.80 1.69 7.42
CA ASN A 71 -17.66 1.17 6.68
C ASN A 71 -16.40 1.29 7.53
N PRO A 72 -15.37 0.49 7.25
CA PRO A 72 -14.10 0.60 7.94
C PRO A 72 -13.47 2.00 7.82
N CYS A 73 -12.94 2.50 8.93
CA CYS A 73 -11.98 3.58 8.93
C CYS A 73 -10.58 2.97 8.79
N ALA A 74 -9.81 3.42 7.81
CA ALA A 74 -8.44 2.99 7.59
C ALA A 74 -7.47 4.12 7.93
N VAL A 75 -6.51 3.80 8.79
CA VAL A 75 -5.43 4.71 9.21
C VAL A 75 -4.10 4.00 8.98
N LEU A 76 -3.23 4.59 8.18
CA LEU A 76 -1.94 4.00 7.81
C LEU A 76 -0.78 4.91 8.25
N THR A 77 0.23 4.31 8.88
CA THR A 77 1.51 4.97 9.14
C THR A 77 2.53 4.59 8.06
N ILE A 78 3.13 5.58 7.44
CA ILE A 78 4.08 5.42 6.35
C ILE A 78 5.38 6.14 6.69
N LYS A 79 6.49 5.42 6.74
CA LYS A 79 7.83 5.97 6.91
C LYS A 79 8.50 6.12 5.55
N LYS A 80 9.03 7.31 5.27
CA LYS A 80 9.88 7.56 4.10
C LYS A 80 11.34 7.55 4.53
N ASP A 81 12.17 6.77 3.87
CA ASP A 81 13.59 6.73 4.14
C ASP A 81 14.39 7.72 3.25
N LYS A 82 15.66 7.90 3.59
CA LYS A 82 16.57 8.81 2.87
C LYS A 82 16.84 8.43 1.42
N TRP A 83 16.47 7.24 1.00
CA TRP A 83 16.54 6.77 -0.40
C TRP A 83 15.19 6.88 -1.12
N ALA A 84 14.23 7.58 -0.49
CA ALA A 84 12.87 7.77 -0.99
C ALA A 84 12.08 6.46 -1.16
N ASN A 85 12.37 5.42 -0.36
CA ASN A 85 11.49 4.28 -0.23
C ASN A 85 10.38 4.59 0.80
N TYR A 86 9.21 4.01 0.58
CA TYR A 86 8.05 4.13 1.44
C TYR A 86 7.78 2.79 2.11
N TRP A 87 7.66 2.83 3.44
CA TRP A 87 7.45 1.68 4.30
C TRP A 87 6.14 1.87 5.06
N VAL A 88 5.09 1.15 4.70
CA VAL A 88 3.85 1.13 5.50
C VAL A 88 4.10 0.23 6.70
N THR A 89 4.22 0.83 7.87
CA THR A 89 4.63 0.13 9.10
C THR A 89 3.45 -0.31 9.95
N ASP A 90 2.36 0.45 9.93
CA ASP A 90 1.23 0.22 10.81
C ASP A 90 -0.10 0.49 10.09
N GLU A 91 -1.09 -0.30 10.46
CA GLU A 91 -2.46 -0.21 10.01
C GLU A 91 -3.41 -0.23 11.20
N TRP A 92 -4.34 0.71 11.24
CA TRP A 92 -5.51 0.64 12.11
C TRP A 92 -6.77 0.63 11.22
N TYR A 93 -7.42 -0.51 11.18
CA TYR A 93 -8.55 -0.77 10.30
C TYR A 93 -9.75 -1.21 11.15
N ILE A 94 -10.75 -0.33 11.33
CA ILE A 94 -11.81 -0.55 12.31
C ILE A 94 -13.13 0.09 11.90
N THR A 95 -14.24 -0.46 12.38
CA THR A 95 -15.58 0.11 12.27
C THR A 95 -16.09 0.65 13.60
N GLY A 96 -17.14 1.49 13.59
CA GLY A 96 -17.84 1.96 14.79
C GLY A 96 -17.06 2.98 15.63
N LYS A 97 -16.04 3.61 15.07
CA LYS A 97 -15.34 4.73 15.71
C LYS A 97 -15.82 6.06 15.17
N THR A 98 -16.10 7.00 16.06
CA THR A 98 -16.45 8.36 15.67
C THR A 98 -15.23 9.12 15.16
N ASP A 99 -15.45 10.19 14.39
CA ASP A 99 -14.38 11.07 13.91
C ASP A 99 -13.51 11.59 15.05
N ALA A 100 -14.11 11.93 16.20
CA ALA A 100 -13.39 12.37 17.39
C ALA A 100 -12.47 11.27 17.95
N GLN A 101 -12.94 10.01 18.02
CA GLN A 101 -12.13 8.88 18.48
C GLN A 101 -10.99 8.55 17.50
N THR A 102 -11.27 8.64 16.20
CA THR A 102 -10.24 8.49 15.16
C THR A 102 -9.21 9.59 15.27
N ALA A 103 -9.64 10.84 15.47
CA ALA A 103 -8.73 11.97 15.63
C ALA A 103 -7.87 11.87 16.91
N ASP A 104 -8.42 11.36 18.03
CA ASP A 104 -7.64 11.08 19.25
C ASP A 104 -6.55 10.05 18.99
N TYR A 105 -6.88 8.98 18.26
CA TYR A 105 -5.93 7.94 17.88
C TYR A 105 -4.82 8.50 16.98
N VAL A 106 -5.18 9.19 15.91
CA VAL A 106 -4.23 9.78 14.95
C VAL A 106 -3.31 10.79 15.62
N ALA A 107 -3.83 11.64 16.52
CA ALA A 107 -3.02 12.61 17.24
C ALA A 107 -1.91 11.98 18.12
N ALA A 108 -2.16 10.77 18.63
CA ALA A 108 -1.18 10.01 19.41
C ALA A 108 0.00 9.48 18.56
N LEU A 109 -0.20 9.30 17.24
CA LEU A 109 0.83 8.77 16.32
C LEU A 109 1.93 9.78 15.98
N LYS A 110 1.69 11.09 16.20
CA LYS A 110 2.68 12.18 16.05
C LYS A 110 3.35 12.20 14.66
N TRP A 111 2.58 11.99 13.60
CA TRP A 111 3.08 12.11 12.25
C TRP A 111 3.54 13.54 11.90
N GLU A 112 4.51 13.67 11.04
CA GLU A 112 4.93 14.97 10.52
C GLU A 112 3.87 15.59 9.61
N GLU A 113 3.20 14.75 8.80
CA GLU A 113 2.11 15.16 7.91
C GLU A 113 1.03 14.09 7.87
N CYS A 114 -0.23 14.52 7.88
CA CYS A 114 -1.40 13.67 7.74
C CYS A 114 -2.18 14.06 6.49
N TYR A 115 -2.54 13.08 5.69
CA TYR A 115 -3.30 13.22 4.44
C TYR A 115 -4.66 12.53 4.58
N PRO A 116 -5.67 13.20 5.13
CA PRO A 116 -7.01 12.65 5.31
C PRO A 116 -7.83 12.73 4.02
N ASP A 117 -8.85 11.86 3.89
CA ASP A 117 -9.83 11.97 2.81
C ASP A 117 -10.51 13.35 2.81
N PRO A 118 -10.40 14.11 1.71
CA PRO A 118 -10.96 15.46 1.62
C PRO A 118 -12.51 15.50 1.62
N GLU A 119 -13.18 14.36 1.42
CA GLU A 119 -14.64 14.28 1.45
C GLU A 119 -15.24 14.33 2.88
N SER A 120 -14.37 14.32 3.92
CA SER A 120 -14.76 14.33 5.32
C SER A 120 -14.33 15.61 6.06
N PRO A 121 -14.82 16.81 5.69
CA PRO A 121 -14.32 18.07 6.24
C PRO A 121 -14.52 18.21 7.76
N ALA A 122 -15.58 17.64 8.33
CA ALA A 122 -15.81 17.64 9.77
C ALA A 122 -14.76 16.81 10.50
N ALA A 123 -14.42 15.62 9.99
CA ALA A 123 -13.40 14.77 10.56
C ALA A 123 -11.98 15.39 10.42
N ILE A 124 -11.71 16.07 9.31
CA ILE A 124 -10.46 16.84 9.14
C ILE A 124 -10.36 17.97 10.21
N GLN A 125 -11.47 18.63 10.50
CA GLN A 125 -11.49 19.66 11.55
C GLN A 125 -11.22 19.05 12.94
N GLU A 126 -11.71 17.85 13.22
CA GLU A 126 -11.40 17.12 14.46
C GLU A 126 -9.91 16.80 14.59
N LEU A 127 -9.24 16.40 13.49
CA LEU A 127 -7.79 16.21 13.46
C LEU A 127 -7.04 17.52 13.78
N ARG A 128 -7.43 18.62 13.14
CA ARG A 128 -6.81 19.94 13.34
C ARG A 128 -6.99 20.45 14.76
N ASN A 129 -8.16 20.25 15.36
CA ASN A 129 -8.45 20.62 16.74
C ASN A 129 -7.52 19.92 17.75
N ARG A 130 -6.96 18.76 17.39
CA ARG A 130 -5.98 17.98 18.18
C ARG A 130 -4.53 18.26 17.81
N GLY A 131 -4.29 19.24 16.95
CA GLY A 131 -2.95 19.64 16.53
C GLY A 131 -2.29 18.74 15.49
N VAL A 132 -3.07 17.86 14.82
CA VAL A 132 -2.55 17.04 13.72
C VAL A 132 -2.26 17.95 12.52
N ASN A 133 -1.05 17.85 11.98
CA ASN A 133 -0.62 18.61 10.79
C ASN A 133 -1.24 18.02 9.53
N THR A 134 -2.50 18.38 9.25
CA THR A 134 -3.21 17.91 8.06
C THR A 134 -2.79 18.66 6.81
N ARG A 135 -2.54 17.91 5.73
CA ARG A 135 -2.29 18.45 4.40
C ARG A 135 -3.55 18.35 3.56
N GLU A 136 -3.73 19.32 2.67
CA GLU A 136 -4.84 19.30 1.72
C GLU A 136 -4.57 18.26 0.64
N VAL A 137 -5.57 17.41 0.40
CA VAL A 137 -5.56 16.45 -0.72
C VAL A 137 -6.45 17.00 -1.81
N VAL A 138 -5.86 17.27 -2.97
CA VAL A 138 -6.62 17.75 -4.13
C VAL A 138 -7.29 16.56 -4.81
N LYS A 139 -8.63 16.52 -4.79
CA LYS A 139 -9.44 15.53 -5.50
C LYS A 139 -9.97 16.15 -6.80
N ASN A 140 -9.56 15.61 -7.92
CA ASN A 140 -10.05 15.96 -9.26
C ASN A 140 -10.46 14.68 -10.00
N LYS A 141 -10.95 14.82 -11.23
CA LYS A 141 -11.43 13.70 -12.05
C LYS A 141 -10.40 12.57 -12.20
N ASP A 142 -9.11 12.93 -12.28
CA ASP A 142 -8.01 12.01 -12.56
C ASP A 142 -7.24 11.58 -11.30
N SER A 143 -7.62 12.05 -10.10
CA SER A 143 -6.88 11.79 -8.85
C SER A 143 -6.72 10.30 -8.55
N VAL A 144 -7.78 9.50 -8.79
CA VAL A 144 -7.75 8.05 -8.56
C VAL A 144 -6.75 7.40 -9.53
N LYS A 145 -6.85 7.73 -10.81
CA LYS A 145 -5.98 7.19 -11.88
C LYS A 145 -4.52 7.57 -11.64
N ASN A 146 -4.27 8.83 -11.32
CA ASN A 146 -2.92 9.32 -11.04
C ASN A 146 -2.33 8.64 -9.79
N GLY A 147 -3.12 8.53 -8.72
CA GLY A 147 -2.69 7.86 -7.51
C GLY A 147 -2.41 6.37 -7.71
N ILE A 148 -3.22 5.67 -8.50
CA ILE A 148 -2.95 4.30 -8.91
C ILE A 148 -1.61 4.21 -9.66
N SER A 149 -1.36 5.12 -10.60
CA SER A 149 -0.11 5.15 -11.38
C SER A 149 1.12 5.34 -10.48
N VAL A 150 1.04 6.23 -9.48
CA VAL A 150 2.11 6.44 -8.49
C VAL A 150 2.40 5.17 -7.71
N ILE A 151 1.37 4.50 -7.18
CA ILE A 151 1.55 3.26 -6.41
C ILE A 151 2.16 2.16 -7.29
N ARG A 152 1.69 2.00 -8.53
CA ARG A 152 2.24 1.03 -9.49
C ARG A 152 3.71 1.29 -9.80
N GLU A 153 4.09 2.55 -9.99
CA GLU A 153 5.48 2.95 -10.19
C GLU A 153 6.35 2.58 -8.98
N LEU A 154 5.88 2.88 -7.77
CA LEU A 154 6.58 2.56 -6.52
C LEU A 154 6.72 1.04 -6.31
N LEU A 155 5.70 0.26 -6.67
CA LEU A 155 5.77 -1.21 -6.64
C LEU A 155 6.79 -1.73 -7.67
N ASN A 156 6.70 -1.28 -8.94
CA ASN A 156 7.62 -1.71 -9.99
C ASN A 156 9.09 -1.40 -9.67
N SER A 157 9.34 -0.26 -9.04
CA SER A 157 10.68 0.15 -8.61
C SER A 157 11.10 -0.43 -7.25
N ASN A 158 10.29 -1.30 -6.61
CA ASN A 158 10.48 -1.85 -5.26
C ASN A 158 10.66 -0.78 -4.17
N ARG A 159 10.10 0.41 -4.37
CA ARG A 159 10.17 1.53 -3.43
C ARG A 159 9.00 1.59 -2.46
N LEU A 160 7.95 0.78 -2.64
CA LEU A 160 6.85 0.64 -1.69
C LEU A 160 6.90 -0.74 -1.05
N ARG A 161 6.91 -0.78 0.27
CA ARG A 161 6.87 -2.00 1.07
C ARG A 161 5.84 -1.89 2.17
N ILE A 162 5.21 -3.00 2.52
CA ILE A 162 4.11 -3.08 3.48
C ILE A 162 4.50 -4.09 4.56
N HIS A 163 4.40 -3.70 5.83
CA HIS A 163 4.67 -4.60 6.94
C HIS A 163 3.60 -5.70 6.99
N GLU A 164 4.01 -6.94 7.35
CA GLU A 164 3.11 -8.09 7.36
C GLU A 164 1.90 -7.95 8.32
N SER A 165 1.97 -7.04 9.30
CA SER A 165 0.84 -6.73 10.19
C SER A 165 -0.28 -5.92 9.53
N CYS A 166 -0.02 -5.28 8.39
CA CYS A 166 -1.02 -4.51 7.63
C CYS A 166 -1.88 -5.46 6.78
N VAL A 167 -2.61 -6.35 7.45
CA VAL A 167 -3.30 -7.47 6.81
C VAL A 167 -4.44 -7.04 5.88
N ASN A 168 -5.16 -5.96 6.24
CA ASN A 168 -6.26 -5.46 5.42
C ASN A 168 -5.71 -4.75 4.17
N LEU A 169 -4.70 -3.91 4.31
CA LEU A 169 -4.04 -3.26 3.17
C LEU A 169 -3.47 -4.30 2.19
N ILE A 170 -2.80 -5.35 2.71
CA ILE A 170 -2.26 -6.42 1.87
C ILE A 170 -3.40 -7.13 1.13
N TRP A 171 -4.49 -7.43 1.82
CA TRP A 171 -5.65 -8.08 1.22
C TRP A 171 -6.33 -7.20 0.16
N GLU A 172 -6.55 -5.90 0.45
CA GLU A 172 -7.09 -4.95 -0.53
C GLU A 172 -6.15 -4.81 -1.75
N MET A 173 -4.84 -4.74 -1.54
CA MET A 173 -3.85 -4.68 -2.62
C MET A 173 -3.96 -5.88 -3.58
N GLU A 174 -4.27 -7.07 -3.06
CA GLU A 174 -4.41 -8.31 -3.82
C GLU A 174 -5.78 -8.49 -4.48
N THR A 175 -6.80 -7.77 -4.01
CA THR A 175 -8.18 -7.98 -4.46
C THR A 175 -8.78 -6.78 -5.18
N TYR A 176 -8.20 -5.59 -5.04
CA TYR A 176 -8.69 -4.38 -5.68
C TYR A 176 -8.64 -4.49 -7.20
N SER A 177 -9.80 -4.39 -7.83
CA SER A 177 -9.96 -4.75 -9.23
C SER A 177 -10.83 -3.77 -10.00
N TYR A 178 -10.67 -3.78 -11.30
CA TYR A 178 -11.60 -3.16 -12.23
C TYR A 178 -12.85 -4.05 -12.40
N PRO A 179 -14.01 -3.48 -12.76
CA PRO A 179 -15.21 -4.27 -13.05
C PRO A 179 -14.95 -5.20 -14.23
N ASP A 180 -15.63 -6.35 -14.24
CA ASP A 180 -15.59 -7.30 -15.37
C ASP A 180 -15.98 -6.57 -16.66
N ARG A 181 -15.15 -6.71 -17.69
CA ARG A 181 -15.39 -6.09 -19.00
C ARG A 181 -16.68 -6.60 -19.60
N LYS A 182 -17.73 -5.80 -19.54
CA LYS A 182 -18.87 -5.94 -20.45
C LYS A 182 -18.47 -5.32 -21.79
N ALA A 183 -18.71 -6.04 -22.88
CA ALA A 183 -18.20 -5.79 -24.22
C ALA A 183 -18.56 -4.43 -24.90
N ASP A 184 -19.08 -3.45 -24.17
CA ASP A 184 -19.72 -2.29 -24.80
C ASP A 184 -19.59 -0.97 -23.99
N HIS A 185 -18.39 -0.62 -23.50
CA HIS A 185 -18.23 0.67 -22.80
C HIS A 185 -16.99 1.46 -23.24
N ASN A 186 -17.27 2.64 -23.82
CA ASN A 186 -16.33 3.76 -24.01
C ASN A 186 -16.11 4.58 -22.70
N GLU A 187 -16.41 4.04 -21.53
CA GLU A 187 -16.20 4.72 -20.25
C GLU A 187 -14.80 4.44 -19.71
N GLU A 188 -14.18 5.45 -19.10
CA GLU A 188 -12.90 5.28 -18.40
C GLU A 188 -13.06 4.21 -17.32
N GLU A 189 -12.23 3.18 -17.37
CA GLU A 189 -12.21 2.12 -16.39
C GLU A 189 -11.85 2.70 -15.01
N ARG A 190 -12.82 2.68 -14.10
CA ARG A 190 -12.61 2.99 -12.69
C ARG A 190 -12.65 1.69 -11.90
N PRO A 191 -11.79 1.53 -10.89
CA PRO A 191 -11.87 0.37 -10.01
C PRO A 191 -13.24 0.25 -9.35
N VAL A 192 -13.60 -0.99 -8.97
CA VAL A 192 -14.80 -1.25 -8.17
C VAL A 192 -14.65 -0.57 -6.82
N LYS A 193 -15.69 0.17 -6.39
CA LYS A 193 -15.68 0.91 -5.15
C LYS A 193 -16.16 0.02 -3.98
N GLU A 194 -15.41 -1.04 -3.72
CA GLU A 194 -15.64 -1.98 -2.62
C GLU A 194 -14.30 -2.39 -2.02
N ASN A 195 -14.21 -2.40 -0.69
CA ASN A 195 -13.01 -2.81 0.04
C ASN A 195 -11.75 -2.05 -0.43
N ASP A 196 -11.84 -0.73 -0.52
CA ASP A 196 -10.80 0.16 -1.02
C ASP A 196 -10.33 1.20 0.03
N HIS A 197 -10.74 1.01 1.29
CA HIS A 197 -10.48 1.97 2.37
C HIS A 197 -8.98 2.13 2.69
N ALA A 198 -8.26 1.03 2.85
CA ALA A 198 -6.81 1.08 3.08
C ALA A 198 -6.08 1.55 1.82
N MET A 199 -6.60 1.23 0.63
CA MET A 199 -6.05 1.73 -0.65
C MET A 199 -6.23 3.23 -0.79
N ASP A 200 -7.37 3.79 -0.38
CA ASP A 200 -7.62 5.23 -0.38
C ASP A 200 -6.71 5.93 0.65
N ALA A 201 -6.60 5.40 1.88
CA ALA A 201 -5.68 5.89 2.89
C ALA A 201 -4.21 5.84 2.43
N LEU A 202 -3.80 4.84 1.65
CA LEU A 202 -2.45 4.75 1.08
C LEU A 202 -2.23 5.75 -0.07
N ARG A 203 -3.23 5.92 -0.92
CA ARG A 203 -3.14 6.72 -2.14
C ARG A 203 -2.91 8.20 -1.86
N TYR A 204 -3.59 8.76 -0.85
CA TYR A 204 -3.49 10.19 -0.56
C TYR A 204 -2.07 10.64 -0.22
N PRO A 205 -1.38 10.09 0.80
CA PRO A 205 -0.02 10.50 1.14
C PRO A 205 0.98 10.22 0.02
N LEU A 206 0.91 9.06 -0.64
CA LEU A 206 1.87 8.72 -1.68
C LEU A 206 1.73 9.58 -2.92
N SER A 207 0.52 9.95 -3.33
CA SER A 207 0.29 10.83 -4.48
C SER A 207 0.82 12.24 -4.22
N MET A 208 0.61 12.75 -3.00
CA MET A 208 1.00 14.12 -2.65
C MET A 208 2.50 14.24 -2.39
N ASP A 209 3.10 13.29 -1.66
CA ASP A 209 4.52 13.33 -1.32
C ASP A 209 5.42 12.96 -2.51
N ASN A 210 5.00 12.04 -3.39
CA ASN A 210 5.76 11.66 -4.58
C ASN A 210 5.76 12.77 -5.64
N ALA A 211 4.70 13.57 -5.75
CA ALA A 211 4.66 14.72 -6.64
C ALA A 211 5.76 15.75 -6.34
N VAL A 212 6.13 15.89 -5.06
CA VAL A 212 7.20 16.79 -4.61
C VAL A 212 8.59 16.22 -4.90
N THR A 213 8.74 14.89 -4.95
CA THR A 213 10.06 14.25 -5.12
C THR A 213 10.50 14.11 -6.56
N HIS A 214 9.60 14.16 -7.53
CA HIS A 214 9.99 14.13 -8.97
C HIS A 214 10.85 15.33 -9.40
N GLU A 215 10.88 16.40 -8.63
CA GLU A 215 11.72 17.57 -8.94
C GLU A 215 13.13 17.51 -8.33
N GLN A 216 13.44 16.62 -7.41
CA GLN A 216 14.67 16.79 -6.61
C GLN A 216 15.67 15.64 -6.51
N TYR A 217 15.39 14.35 -6.80
CA TYR A 217 16.42 13.31 -6.55
C TYR A 217 16.17 11.94 -7.20
N TYR A 218 17.14 11.44 -7.96
CA TYR A 218 17.33 10.03 -8.30
C TYR A 218 18.55 9.50 -7.54
N PRO A 219 18.40 8.83 -6.39
CA PRO A 219 19.48 8.05 -5.82
C PRO A 219 19.60 6.70 -6.56
N GLU A 220 20.84 6.17 -6.60
CA GLU A 220 21.15 4.82 -7.10
C GLU A 220 20.20 3.76 -6.49
N PRO A 221 19.84 2.71 -7.24
CA PRO A 221 18.94 1.67 -6.75
C PRO A 221 19.53 0.98 -5.51
N TYR A 222 18.69 0.73 -4.52
CA TYR A 222 19.07 -0.03 -3.32
C TYR A 222 19.56 -1.43 -3.72
N ASP A 223 20.80 -1.78 -3.33
CA ASP A 223 21.37 -3.10 -3.57
C ASP A 223 20.70 -4.14 -2.65
N LEU A 224 19.79 -4.93 -3.24
CA LEU A 224 19.08 -6.00 -2.54
C LEU A 224 19.99 -7.14 -2.08
N SER A 225 21.24 -7.22 -2.57
CA SER A 225 22.21 -8.27 -2.16
C SER A 225 22.59 -8.13 -0.67
N GLN A 226 22.57 -6.92 -0.13
CA GLN A 226 22.88 -6.66 1.28
C GLN A 226 21.81 -7.21 2.26
N LEU A 227 20.60 -7.48 1.80
CA LEU A 227 19.55 -8.09 2.63
C LEU A 227 19.69 -9.63 2.70
N GLN A 228 20.42 -10.24 1.77
CA GLN A 228 20.60 -11.70 1.73
C GLN A 228 21.82 -12.16 2.55
N GLU A 229 22.82 -11.34 2.75
CA GLU A 229 24.02 -11.71 3.53
C GLU A 229 23.78 -11.82 5.04
N GLU A 230 22.77 -11.10 5.60
CA GLU A 230 22.45 -11.19 7.03
C GLU A 230 21.63 -12.45 7.40
N THR A 231 21.13 -13.21 6.41
CA THR A 231 20.38 -14.45 6.67
C THR A 231 21.23 -15.72 6.62
N SER A 232 22.51 -15.63 6.25
CA SER A 232 23.39 -16.79 6.01
C SER A 232 24.42 -17.07 7.11
N ASN A 233 24.34 -16.40 8.26
CA ASN A 233 25.22 -16.71 9.39
C ASN A 233 24.42 -17.43 10.50
N PRO A 234 24.41 -18.78 10.54
CA PRO A 234 24.05 -19.52 11.74
C PRO A 234 25.25 -19.44 12.68
N SER A 235 25.16 -18.65 13.72
CA SER A 235 26.13 -18.66 14.82
C SER A 235 26.17 -20.03 15.48
N GLU A 236 27.36 -20.52 15.60
CA GLU A 236 27.78 -21.61 16.48
C GLU A 236 27.23 -21.52 17.90
#